data_d05e494355734fd0e24c69985116612d
#
_entry.id   d05e494355734fd0e24c69985116612d
#
_cell.length_a   1.000
_cell.length_b   1.000
_cell.length_c   1.000
_cell.angle_alpha   90.00
_cell.angle_beta   90.00
_cell.angle_gamma   90.00
#
_symmetry.space_group_name_H-M   'P 1'
#
loop_
_entity.id
_entity.type
_entity.pdbx_description
1 polymer ?
#
loop_
_entity_poly.entity_id
_entity_poly.type
_entity_poly.pdbx_seq_one_letter_code
_entity_poly.pdbx_strand_id
1 'polypeptide(L)'
;NELQSNKININIPSAQIKSGLILAAINTKGRSTIIENGVTRDHTEIMLESFGANISLKKINGGKEITIEGKKELISKDINVPSDLSSSAFFIIAALIHKNSRIKIKNVNVNPTRNGILIALKKMGAKITIYNKRMLNNEIISDLEVLSSDLKGCELDKDFAKLMIDEYPILSIAASFAETPSIFRGLSELKVKESNRLELIKLNLLRCGVECKVNNDDLFIFPNKNISIINNNIDTNYDHRIAMAFTIMASKIGKLKINESDSINTSFPSFISEFTKIGGKIS
;
A
#
# COMPACT_ATOMS: atom_id res chain seq x y z
N ASN A 1 12.07 -35.94 -2.37
CA ASN A 1 10.61 -36.16 -2.42
C ASN A 1 10.02 -35.20 -3.45
N GLU A 2 9.22 -35.71 -4.39
CA GLU A 2 8.50 -34.84 -5.34
C GLU A 2 7.30 -34.19 -4.66
N LEU A 3 7.00 -32.97 -5.05
CA LEU A 3 5.79 -32.26 -4.61
C LEU A 3 4.56 -32.99 -5.16
N GLN A 4 3.54 -33.16 -4.32
CA GLN A 4 2.28 -33.82 -4.69
C GLN A 4 1.16 -32.78 -4.77
N SER A 5 0.28 -32.95 -5.77
CA SER A 5 -0.92 -32.10 -5.91
C SER A 5 -1.84 -32.30 -4.71
N ASN A 6 -2.42 -31.17 -4.23
CA ASN A 6 -3.26 -31.19 -3.03
C ASN A 6 -4.34 -30.10 -3.06
N LYS A 7 -5.31 -30.24 -2.13
CA LYS A 7 -6.28 -29.19 -1.82
C LYS A 7 -5.85 -28.51 -0.52
N ILE A 8 -5.57 -27.20 -0.58
CA ILE A 8 -5.01 -26.43 0.52
C ILE A 8 -5.95 -25.27 0.87
N ASN A 9 -6.28 -25.13 2.16
CA ASN A 9 -7.03 -24.00 2.67
C ASN A 9 -6.08 -22.97 3.29
N ILE A 10 -6.17 -21.73 2.86
CA ILE A 10 -5.46 -20.59 3.48
C ILE A 10 -6.34 -20.03 4.57
N ASN A 11 -5.96 -20.27 5.83
CA ASN A 11 -6.74 -19.82 6.99
C ASN A 11 -6.56 -18.33 7.27
N ILE A 12 -5.39 -17.77 6.95
CA ILE A 12 -5.08 -16.35 7.12
C ILE A 12 -4.95 -15.73 5.74
N PRO A 13 -5.80 -14.76 5.35
CA PRO A 13 -5.72 -14.11 4.04
C PRO A 13 -4.37 -13.41 3.85
N SER A 14 -3.50 -14.01 3.06
CA SER A 14 -2.17 -13.48 2.74
C SER A 14 -1.83 -13.73 1.27
N ALA A 15 -1.62 -12.65 0.53
CA ALA A 15 -1.20 -12.73 -0.86
C ALA A 15 0.17 -13.43 -1.02
N GLN A 16 1.07 -13.26 -0.05
CA GLN A 16 2.40 -13.90 -0.07
C GLN A 16 2.31 -15.40 0.08
N ILE A 17 1.52 -15.90 1.07
CA ILE A 17 1.27 -17.33 1.26
C ILE A 17 0.62 -17.91 0.00
N LYS A 18 -0.42 -17.24 -0.52
CA LYS A 18 -1.09 -17.66 -1.75
C LYS A 18 -0.13 -17.74 -2.93
N SER A 19 0.68 -16.72 -3.17
CA SER A 19 1.67 -16.71 -4.25
C SER A 19 2.68 -17.85 -4.12
N GLY A 20 3.19 -18.11 -2.92
CA GLY A 20 4.09 -19.23 -2.66
C GLY A 20 3.45 -20.58 -2.98
N LEU A 21 2.19 -20.79 -2.58
CA LEU A 21 1.43 -22.01 -2.87
C LEU A 21 1.14 -22.17 -4.37
N ILE A 22 0.81 -21.08 -5.08
CA ILE A 22 0.59 -21.07 -6.52
C ILE A 22 1.89 -21.47 -7.25
N LEU A 23 3.03 -20.88 -6.87
CA LEU A 23 4.34 -21.21 -7.47
C LEU A 23 4.76 -22.66 -7.18
N ALA A 24 4.46 -23.18 -6.00
CA ALA A 24 4.65 -24.59 -5.69
C ALA A 24 3.75 -25.49 -6.56
N ALA A 25 2.46 -25.12 -6.69
CA ALA A 25 1.49 -25.88 -7.48
C ALA A 25 1.84 -25.95 -8.97
N ILE A 26 2.35 -24.87 -9.56
CA ILE A 26 2.82 -24.87 -10.97
C ILE A 26 3.95 -25.88 -11.18
N ASN A 27 4.80 -26.07 -10.18
CA ASN A 27 5.90 -27.02 -10.23
C ASN A 27 5.51 -28.46 -9.83
N THR A 28 4.24 -28.69 -9.49
CA THR A 28 3.72 -29.99 -9.05
C THR A 28 2.97 -30.69 -10.18
N LYS A 29 3.19 -31.97 -10.39
CA LYS A 29 2.42 -32.75 -11.37
C LYS A 29 0.98 -32.92 -10.91
N GLY A 30 0.02 -32.69 -11.82
CA GLY A 30 -1.41 -32.86 -11.56
C GLY A 30 -2.09 -31.53 -11.14
N ARG A 31 -3.28 -31.67 -10.58
CA ARG A 31 -4.17 -30.55 -10.25
C ARG A 31 -4.13 -30.23 -8.77
N SER A 32 -3.72 -29.01 -8.42
CA SER A 32 -3.79 -28.49 -7.06
C SER A 32 -4.92 -27.45 -6.95
N THR A 33 -5.55 -27.39 -5.77
CA THR A 33 -6.61 -26.44 -5.48
C THR A 33 -6.28 -25.64 -4.22
N ILE A 34 -6.30 -24.34 -4.32
CA ILE A 34 -6.06 -23.43 -3.19
C ILE A 34 -7.36 -22.71 -2.90
N ILE A 35 -7.81 -22.79 -1.63
CA ILE A 35 -9.00 -22.08 -1.15
C ILE A 35 -8.51 -20.89 -0.33
N GLU A 36 -8.84 -19.70 -0.80
CA GLU A 36 -8.55 -18.43 -0.12
C GLU A 36 -9.83 -17.93 0.55
N ASN A 37 -9.79 -17.80 1.89
CA ASN A 37 -10.84 -17.21 2.68
C ASN A 37 -10.59 -15.69 2.81
N GLY A 38 -11.36 -14.90 2.08
CA GLY A 38 -11.13 -13.46 1.90
C GLY A 38 -10.38 -13.18 0.58
N VAL A 39 -10.56 -11.98 0.05
CA VAL A 39 -9.89 -11.57 -1.19
C VAL A 39 -8.58 -10.88 -0.85
N THR A 40 -7.48 -11.38 -1.39
CA THR A 40 -6.17 -10.71 -1.36
C THR A 40 -5.73 -10.35 -2.77
N ARG A 41 -4.58 -9.66 -2.88
CA ARG A 41 -3.97 -9.24 -4.16
C ARG A 41 -3.85 -10.43 -5.11
N ASP A 42 -4.19 -10.26 -6.38
CA ASP A 42 -4.26 -11.32 -7.39
C ASP A 42 -3.24 -11.16 -8.55
N HIS A 43 -2.21 -10.37 -8.32
CA HIS A 43 -1.17 -10.12 -9.32
C HIS A 43 -0.49 -11.40 -9.81
N THR A 44 -0.26 -12.38 -8.92
CA THR A 44 0.40 -13.65 -9.25
C THR A 44 -0.46 -14.47 -10.21
N GLU A 45 -1.76 -14.57 -9.94
CA GLU A 45 -2.71 -15.28 -10.79
C GLU A 45 -2.76 -14.65 -12.18
N ILE A 46 -2.92 -13.31 -12.24
CA ILE A 46 -3.00 -12.54 -13.49
C ILE A 46 -1.72 -12.68 -14.31
N MET A 47 -0.56 -12.55 -13.67
CA MET A 47 0.73 -12.66 -14.33
C MET A 47 0.97 -14.08 -14.89
N LEU A 48 0.71 -15.11 -14.10
CA LEU A 48 0.92 -16.48 -14.52
C LEU A 48 -0.04 -16.92 -15.62
N GLU A 49 -1.31 -16.48 -15.56
CA GLU A 49 -2.26 -16.64 -16.66
C GLU A 49 -1.73 -16.00 -17.93
N SER A 50 -1.12 -14.83 -17.86
CA SER A 50 -0.51 -14.17 -19.03
C SER A 50 0.66 -14.96 -19.61
N PHE A 51 1.37 -15.75 -18.81
CA PHE A 51 2.41 -16.67 -19.25
C PHE A 51 1.88 -18.04 -19.72
N GLY A 52 0.56 -18.22 -19.83
CA GLY A 52 -0.04 -19.45 -20.31
C GLY A 52 -0.19 -20.55 -19.24
N ALA A 53 -0.01 -20.23 -17.96
CA ALA A 53 -0.33 -21.16 -16.90
C ALA A 53 -1.83 -21.52 -16.92
N ASN A 54 -2.13 -22.79 -16.69
CA ASN A 54 -3.50 -23.27 -16.61
C ASN A 54 -4.04 -23.01 -15.19
N ILE A 55 -4.57 -21.81 -14.98
CA ILE A 55 -5.17 -21.35 -13.72
C ILE A 55 -6.65 -21.05 -13.96
N SER A 56 -7.51 -21.57 -13.10
CA SER A 56 -8.92 -21.22 -13.10
C SER A 56 -9.35 -20.68 -11.74
N LEU A 57 -10.16 -19.62 -11.78
CA LEU A 57 -10.64 -18.92 -10.59
C LEU A 57 -12.15 -19.12 -10.45
N LYS A 58 -12.60 -19.57 -9.30
CA LYS A 58 -14.03 -19.70 -8.97
C LYS A 58 -14.33 -18.91 -7.71
N LYS A 59 -15.28 -17.99 -7.80
CA LYS A 59 -15.78 -17.27 -6.62
C LYS A 59 -16.56 -18.22 -5.72
N ILE A 60 -16.24 -18.19 -4.42
CA ILE A 60 -16.94 -18.93 -3.38
C ILE A 60 -17.44 -17.94 -2.32
N ASN A 61 -18.25 -18.43 -1.37
CA ASN A 61 -18.74 -17.58 -0.29
C ASN A 61 -17.57 -17.09 0.58
N GLY A 62 -17.37 -15.79 0.63
CA GLY A 62 -16.32 -15.15 1.42
C GLY A 62 -14.89 -15.23 0.86
N GLY A 63 -14.69 -15.74 -0.39
CA GLY A 63 -13.35 -15.87 -0.95
C GLY A 63 -13.33 -16.37 -2.39
N LYS A 64 -12.26 -17.07 -2.74
CA LYS A 64 -12.11 -17.72 -4.06
C LYS A 64 -11.40 -19.08 -3.97
N GLU A 65 -11.73 -19.96 -4.90
CA GLU A 65 -11.04 -21.20 -5.17
C GLU A 65 -10.17 -21.01 -6.41
N ILE A 66 -8.90 -21.34 -6.29
CA ILE A 66 -7.88 -21.24 -7.35
C ILE A 66 -7.44 -22.65 -7.69
N THR A 67 -7.71 -23.09 -8.90
CA THR A 67 -7.28 -24.42 -9.39
C THR A 67 -6.14 -24.23 -10.38
N ILE A 68 -5.06 -24.98 -10.18
CA ILE A 68 -3.84 -24.92 -10.97
C ILE A 68 -3.51 -26.31 -11.49
N GLU A 69 -3.29 -26.43 -12.79
CA GLU A 69 -2.73 -27.63 -13.40
C GLU A 69 -1.23 -27.44 -13.61
N GLY A 70 -0.42 -28.13 -12.81
CA GLY A 70 1.01 -27.93 -12.79
C GLY A 70 1.76 -28.68 -13.89
N LYS A 71 3.08 -28.42 -13.98
CA LYS A 71 3.99 -28.97 -15.02
C LYS A 71 3.58 -28.60 -16.46
N LYS A 72 2.80 -27.54 -16.63
CA LYS A 72 2.58 -26.90 -17.94
C LYS A 72 3.73 -25.97 -18.26
N GLU A 73 4.19 -26.01 -19.49
CA GLU A 73 5.21 -25.08 -19.97
C GLU A 73 4.67 -23.65 -20.00
N LEU A 74 5.44 -22.71 -19.44
CA LEU A 74 5.12 -21.31 -19.47
C LEU A 74 5.73 -20.65 -20.72
N ILE A 75 5.00 -19.73 -21.30
CA ILE A 75 5.41 -19.00 -22.49
C ILE A 75 6.06 -17.67 -22.04
N SER A 76 7.32 -17.46 -22.39
CA SER A 76 8.00 -16.19 -22.10
C SER A 76 7.34 -15.01 -22.82
N LYS A 77 7.25 -13.89 -22.13
CA LYS A 77 6.72 -12.62 -22.67
C LYS A 77 7.52 -11.44 -22.15
N ASP A 78 7.60 -10.39 -22.94
CA ASP A 78 8.10 -9.11 -22.47
C ASP A 78 7.12 -8.51 -21.46
N ILE A 79 7.65 -8.02 -20.34
CA ILE A 79 6.88 -7.41 -19.28
C ILE A 79 7.29 -5.95 -19.12
N ASN A 80 6.31 -5.06 -19.19
CA ASN A 80 6.46 -3.67 -18.79
C ASN A 80 5.92 -3.52 -17.36
N VAL A 81 6.80 -3.25 -16.40
CA VAL A 81 6.41 -3.08 -15.00
C VAL A 81 5.72 -1.72 -14.82
N PRO A 82 4.46 -1.69 -14.35
CA PRO A 82 3.76 -0.44 -14.10
C PRO A 82 4.30 0.27 -12.86
N SER A 83 3.95 1.56 -12.71
CA SER A 83 4.22 2.30 -11.49
C SER A 83 3.43 1.69 -10.32
N ASP A 84 4.13 1.46 -9.20
CA ASP A 84 3.52 0.91 -7.99
C ASP A 84 2.66 1.95 -7.28
N LEU A 85 1.42 1.58 -6.95
CA LEU A 85 0.48 2.47 -6.26
C LEU A 85 0.96 2.81 -4.83
N SER A 86 1.57 1.87 -4.12
CA SER A 86 2.11 2.11 -2.78
C SER A 86 3.23 3.15 -2.79
N SER A 87 4.14 3.07 -3.77
CA SER A 87 5.19 4.06 -3.98
C SER A 87 4.61 5.41 -4.43
N SER A 88 3.60 5.38 -5.29
CA SER A 88 2.89 6.58 -5.76
C SER A 88 2.16 7.30 -4.63
N ALA A 89 1.68 6.57 -3.61
CA ALA A 89 0.90 7.12 -2.50
C ALA A 89 1.66 8.22 -1.73
N PHE A 90 2.97 8.13 -1.60
CA PHE A 90 3.78 9.17 -0.95
C PHE A 90 3.69 10.50 -1.72
N PHE A 91 3.82 10.46 -3.02
CA PHE A 91 3.73 11.65 -3.88
C PHE A 91 2.30 12.16 -4.02
N ILE A 92 1.31 11.26 -4.06
CA ILE A 92 -0.11 11.63 -4.03
C ILE A 92 -0.38 12.47 -2.78
N ILE A 93 -0.01 11.98 -1.60
CA ILE A 93 -0.27 12.68 -0.34
C ILE A 93 0.57 13.95 -0.23
N ALA A 94 1.82 13.95 -0.69
CA ALA A 94 2.60 15.19 -0.78
C ALA A 94 1.84 16.28 -1.57
N ALA A 95 1.28 15.92 -2.73
CA ALA A 95 0.50 16.89 -3.52
C ALA A 95 -0.80 17.31 -2.83
N LEU A 96 -1.51 16.40 -2.16
CA LEU A 96 -2.75 16.72 -1.48
C LEU A 96 -2.57 17.74 -0.35
N ILE A 97 -1.51 17.60 0.46
CA ILE A 97 -1.30 18.42 1.66
C ILE A 97 -0.63 19.78 1.38
N HIS A 98 0.02 19.96 0.22
CA HIS A 98 0.66 21.21 -0.14
C HIS A 98 -0.26 22.10 -0.98
N LYS A 99 -0.50 23.36 -0.55
CA LYS A 99 -1.33 24.31 -1.28
C LYS A 99 -0.80 24.58 -2.70
N ASN A 100 -1.72 24.72 -3.65
CA ASN A 100 -1.43 25.02 -5.05
C ASN A 100 -0.56 23.98 -5.76
N SER A 101 -0.46 22.75 -5.21
CA SER A 101 0.31 21.71 -5.84
C SER A 101 -0.54 20.92 -6.84
N ARG A 102 0.14 20.43 -7.87
CA ARG A 102 -0.42 19.59 -8.92
C ARG A 102 0.65 18.63 -9.40
N ILE A 103 0.35 17.33 -9.37
CA ILE A 103 1.24 16.31 -9.93
C ILE A 103 0.48 15.40 -10.88
N LYS A 104 1.23 14.80 -11.83
CA LYS A 104 0.74 13.73 -12.69
C LYS A 104 1.64 12.52 -12.52
N ILE A 105 1.04 11.37 -12.24
CA ILE A 105 1.73 10.09 -12.12
C ILE A 105 1.22 9.18 -13.22
N LYS A 106 2.11 8.65 -14.04
CA LYS A 106 1.75 7.85 -15.21
C LYS A 106 1.84 6.36 -14.93
N ASN A 107 1.05 5.57 -15.67
CA ASN A 107 1.12 4.11 -15.69
C ASN A 107 0.94 3.45 -14.33
N VAL A 108 0.14 4.03 -13.43
CA VAL A 108 -0.06 3.48 -12.08
C VAL A 108 -0.94 2.25 -12.16
N ASN A 109 -0.50 1.14 -11.54
CA ASN A 109 -1.34 -0.03 -11.35
C ASN A 109 -2.50 0.32 -10.40
N VAL A 110 -3.73 0.16 -10.89
CA VAL A 110 -4.95 0.45 -10.15
C VAL A 110 -5.81 -0.81 -9.95
N ASN A 111 -5.16 -1.94 -9.75
CA ASN A 111 -5.84 -3.21 -9.49
C ASN A 111 -6.85 -3.05 -8.34
N PRO A 112 -8.12 -3.49 -8.52
CA PRO A 112 -9.17 -3.37 -7.51
C PRO A 112 -8.84 -4.03 -6.16
N THR A 113 -7.99 -5.05 -6.15
CA THR A 113 -7.58 -5.74 -4.92
C THR A 113 -6.49 -4.99 -4.14
N ARG A 114 -6.01 -3.84 -4.65
CA ARG A 114 -4.93 -3.04 -4.07
C ARG A 114 -5.16 -1.53 -4.08
N ASN A 115 -6.32 -1.06 -4.50
CA ASN A 115 -6.58 0.37 -4.68
C ASN A 115 -7.20 1.05 -3.45
N GLY A 116 -7.13 0.43 -2.28
CA GLY A 116 -7.73 0.94 -1.04
C GLY A 116 -7.36 2.37 -0.71
N ILE A 117 -6.09 2.76 -0.95
CA ILE A 117 -5.62 4.12 -0.70
C ILE A 117 -6.37 5.17 -1.55
N LEU A 118 -6.66 4.89 -2.82
CA LEU A 118 -7.42 5.81 -3.68
C LEU A 118 -8.87 5.95 -3.20
N ILE A 119 -9.46 4.85 -2.73
CA ILE A 119 -10.81 4.86 -2.16
C ILE A 119 -10.82 5.65 -0.84
N ALA A 120 -9.86 5.43 0.04
CA ALA A 120 -9.72 6.15 1.30
C ALA A 120 -9.54 7.65 1.08
N LEU A 121 -8.63 8.06 0.20
CA LEU A 121 -8.39 9.46 -0.14
C LEU A 121 -9.62 10.11 -0.79
N LYS A 122 -10.37 9.37 -1.62
CA LYS A 122 -11.64 9.88 -2.16
C LYS A 122 -12.67 10.13 -1.06
N LYS A 123 -12.77 9.23 -0.05
CA LYS A 123 -13.63 9.46 1.14
C LYS A 123 -13.19 10.70 1.91
N MET A 124 -11.89 11.00 1.94
CA MET A 124 -11.34 12.19 2.57
C MET A 124 -11.53 13.47 1.74
N GLY A 125 -12.14 13.40 0.55
CA GLY A 125 -12.37 14.56 -0.31
C GLY A 125 -11.20 14.95 -1.21
N ALA A 126 -10.23 14.05 -1.42
CA ALA A 126 -9.08 14.29 -2.28
C ALA A 126 -9.48 14.51 -3.74
N LYS A 127 -8.90 15.52 -4.38
CA LYS A 127 -9.06 15.84 -5.80
C LYS A 127 -8.09 15.01 -6.63
N ILE A 128 -8.47 13.78 -6.91
CA ILE A 128 -7.71 12.83 -7.72
C ILE A 128 -8.53 12.47 -8.95
N THR A 129 -8.00 12.76 -10.14
CA THR A 129 -8.57 12.35 -11.42
C THR A 129 -7.81 11.14 -11.93
N ILE A 130 -8.54 10.05 -12.21
CA ILE A 130 -8.02 8.81 -12.78
C ILE A 130 -8.44 8.79 -14.26
N TYR A 131 -7.48 8.72 -15.16
CA TYR A 131 -7.73 8.80 -16.61
C TYR A 131 -6.78 7.86 -17.38
N ASN A 132 -6.95 7.76 -18.70
CA ASN A 132 -6.17 6.86 -19.56
C ASN A 132 -6.14 5.40 -19.06
N LYS A 133 -7.31 4.91 -18.58
CA LYS A 133 -7.43 3.52 -18.12
C LYS A 133 -7.19 2.56 -19.29
N ARG A 134 -6.26 1.63 -19.12
CA ARG A 134 -5.88 0.65 -20.13
C ARG A 134 -5.34 -0.63 -19.49
N MET A 135 -5.19 -1.67 -20.30
CA MET A 135 -4.58 -2.92 -19.87
C MET A 135 -3.08 -2.93 -20.21
N LEU A 136 -2.28 -3.39 -19.27
CA LEU A 136 -0.85 -3.67 -19.43
C LEU A 136 -0.54 -5.01 -18.74
N ASN A 137 -0.04 -5.99 -19.47
CA ASN A 137 0.23 -7.35 -18.95
C ASN A 137 -0.98 -7.97 -18.20
N ASN A 138 -2.19 -7.81 -18.73
CA ASN A 138 -3.46 -8.19 -18.11
C ASN A 138 -3.81 -7.45 -16.80
N GLU A 139 -3.04 -6.46 -16.41
CA GLU A 139 -3.31 -5.59 -15.25
C GLU A 139 -3.92 -4.25 -15.69
N ILE A 140 -4.80 -3.71 -14.86
CA ILE A 140 -5.39 -2.40 -15.11
C ILE A 140 -4.41 -1.32 -14.65
N ILE A 141 -4.00 -0.45 -15.58
CA ILE A 141 -3.21 0.74 -15.28
C ILE A 141 -3.96 2.00 -15.66
N SER A 142 -3.64 3.09 -15.00
CA SER A 142 -4.19 4.43 -15.28
C SER A 142 -3.14 5.51 -15.03
N ASP A 143 -3.40 6.69 -15.54
CA ASP A 143 -2.68 7.89 -15.17
C ASP A 143 -3.47 8.61 -14.08
N LEU A 144 -2.78 9.21 -13.12
CA LEU A 144 -3.38 9.96 -12.02
C LEU A 144 -2.99 11.44 -12.14
N GLU A 145 -3.96 12.32 -11.97
CA GLU A 145 -3.72 13.75 -11.72
C GLU A 145 -4.23 14.09 -10.33
N VAL A 146 -3.36 14.68 -9.51
CA VAL A 146 -3.63 14.98 -8.12
C VAL A 146 -3.45 16.48 -7.89
N LEU A 147 -4.45 17.11 -7.28
CA LEU A 147 -4.45 18.53 -6.92
C LEU A 147 -4.50 18.67 -5.41
N SER A 148 -3.92 19.75 -4.89
CA SER A 148 -4.05 20.10 -3.47
C SER A 148 -5.52 20.10 -3.04
N SER A 149 -5.78 19.62 -1.82
CA SER A 149 -7.15 19.41 -1.33
C SER A 149 -7.27 19.73 0.15
N ASP A 150 -8.40 20.29 0.53
CA ASP A 150 -8.79 20.40 1.93
C ASP A 150 -9.41 19.06 2.35
N LEU A 151 -8.60 18.24 2.99
CA LEU A 151 -8.99 16.88 3.36
C LEU A 151 -9.88 16.87 4.59
N LYS A 152 -10.85 15.97 4.63
CA LYS A 152 -11.64 15.64 5.82
C LYS A 152 -11.20 14.29 6.38
N GLY A 153 -11.35 14.11 7.68
CA GLY A 153 -11.14 12.82 8.29
C GLY A 153 -12.14 11.78 7.80
N CYS A 154 -11.79 10.52 7.95
CA CYS A 154 -12.69 9.43 7.58
C CYS A 154 -12.58 8.26 8.57
N GLU A 155 -13.60 7.44 8.59
CA GLU A 155 -13.58 6.15 9.25
C GLU A 155 -13.40 5.05 8.20
N LEU A 156 -12.41 4.17 8.42
CA LEU A 156 -12.15 2.97 7.63
C LEU A 156 -12.33 1.75 8.53
N ASP A 157 -13.19 0.83 8.10
CA ASP A 157 -13.38 -0.44 8.78
C ASP A 157 -12.23 -1.41 8.52
N LYS A 158 -12.22 -2.53 9.26
CA LYS A 158 -11.15 -3.55 9.18
C LYS A 158 -10.96 -4.17 7.79
N ASP A 159 -11.96 -4.13 6.92
CA ASP A 159 -11.86 -4.74 5.60
C ASP A 159 -10.99 -3.90 4.65
N PHE A 160 -10.83 -2.59 4.93
CA PHE A 160 -9.86 -1.75 4.21
C PHE A 160 -8.42 -2.19 4.44
N ALA A 161 -8.07 -2.77 5.58
CA ALA A 161 -6.72 -3.23 5.86
C ALA A 161 -6.21 -4.20 4.78
N LYS A 162 -7.06 -5.09 4.28
CA LYS A 162 -6.70 -6.06 3.23
C LYS A 162 -6.33 -5.40 1.89
N LEU A 163 -6.92 -4.21 1.61
CA LEU A 163 -6.75 -3.49 0.34
C LEU A 163 -5.58 -2.52 0.35
N MET A 164 -5.07 -2.14 1.53
CA MET A 164 -4.10 -1.06 1.66
C MET A 164 -3.27 -1.08 2.95
N ILE A 165 -3.00 -2.25 3.51
CA ILE A 165 -2.29 -2.36 4.80
C ILE A 165 -0.94 -1.62 4.81
N ASP A 166 -0.26 -1.59 3.68
CA ASP A 166 1.05 -0.98 3.53
C ASP A 166 1.00 0.56 3.37
N GLU A 167 -0.17 1.14 3.12
CA GLU A 167 -0.36 2.57 2.90
C GLU A 167 -0.81 3.34 4.16
N TYR A 168 -1.12 2.66 5.28
CA TYR A 168 -1.51 3.33 6.52
C TYR A 168 -0.46 4.30 7.08
N PRO A 169 0.86 4.05 6.99
CA PRO A 169 1.85 5.03 7.41
C PRO A 169 1.66 6.38 6.70
N ILE A 170 1.58 6.36 5.38
CA ILE A 170 1.42 7.59 4.61
C ILE A 170 -0.01 8.17 4.70
N LEU A 171 -1.06 7.33 4.80
CA LEU A 171 -2.43 7.80 5.02
C LEU A 171 -2.57 8.53 6.37
N SER A 172 -1.82 8.11 7.39
CA SER A 172 -1.79 8.77 8.68
C SER A 172 -1.25 10.20 8.59
N ILE A 173 -0.33 10.45 7.67
CA ILE A 173 0.14 11.80 7.37
C ILE A 173 -0.98 12.64 6.74
N ALA A 174 -1.72 12.10 5.77
CA ALA A 174 -2.88 12.80 5.21
C ALA A 174 -3.93 13.12 6.28
N ALA A 175 -4.22 12.18 7.17
CA ALA A 175 -5.17 12.34 8.28
C ALA A 175 -4.72 13.43 9.27
N SER A 176 -3.40 13.62 9.46
CA SER A 176 -2.86 14.65 10.35
C SER A 176 -3.13 16.07 9.86
N PHE A 177 -3.37 16.25 8.55
CA PHE A 177 -3.68 17.52 7.92
C PHE A 177 -5.14 17.67 7.50
N ALA A 178 -6.00 16.71 7.90
CA ALA A 178 -7.43 16.79 7.65
C ALA A 178 -8.12 17.82 8.55
N GLU A 179 -9.37 18.18 8.22
CA GLU A 179 -10.16 19.12 9.03
C GLU A 179 -10.81 18.45 10.26
N THR A 180 -11.06 17.16 10.19
CA THR A 180 -11.77 16.36 11.20
C THR A 180 -11.02 15.10 11.55
N PRO A 181 -11.29 14.46 12.72
CA PRO A 181 -10.62 13.23 13.12
C PRO A 181 -10.80 12.07 12.15
N SER A 182 -9.82 11.17 12.14
CA SER A 182 -9.88 9.91 11.38
C SER A 182 -9.77 8.72 12.32
N ILE A 183 -10.45 7.62 11.94
CA ILE A 183 -10.44 6.35 12.67
C ILE A 183 -10.12 5.23 11.67
N PHE A 184 -9.05 4.49 11.93
CA PHE A 184 -8.63 3.36 11.11
C PHE A 184 -8.68 2.09 11.94
N ARG A 185 -9.56 1.15 11.57
CA ARG A 185 -9.86 -0.03 12.39
C ARG A 185 -9.16 -1.29 11.91
N GLY A 186 -8.87 -2.20 12.86
CA GLY A 186 -8.42 -3.56 12.58
C GLY A 186 -7.03 -3.66 12.00
N LEU A 187 -6.08 -2.87 12.49
CA LEU A 187 -4.71 -2.74 11.98
C LEU A 187 -3.73 -3.72 12.63
N SER A 188 -4.19 -4.87 13.15
CA SER A 188 -3.33 -5.86 13.84
C SER A 188 -2.12 -6.28 12.99
N GLU A 189 -2.30 -6.41 11.68
CA GLU A 189 -1.23 -6.82 10.77
C GLU A 189 -0.07 -5.80 10.71
N LEU A 190 -0.31 -4.51 10.99
CA LEU A 190 0.77 -3.51 11.06
C LEU A 190 1.77 -3.76 12.19
N LYS A 191 1.39 -4.53 13.21
CA LYS A 191 2.28 -4.83 14.36
C LYS A 191 3.37 -5.84 14.02
N VAL A 192 3.18 -6.62 12.94
CA VAL A 192 4.05 -7.73 12.55
C VAL A 192 4.62 -7.59 11.13
N LYS A 193 4.73 -6.34 10.64
CA LYS A 193 5.41 -6.02 9.39
C LYS A 193 6.93 -5.93 9.61
N GLU A 194 7.65 -5.20 8.78
CA GLU A 194 9.10 -4.95 8.93
C GLU A 194 9.44 -4.35 10.29
N SER A 195 8.50 -3.64 10.88
CA SER A 195 8.52 -3.09 12.22
C SER A 195 7.11 -3.16 12.83
N ASN A 196 6.96 -2.80 14.10
CA ASN A 196 5.63 -2.48 14.65
C ASN A 196 5.18 -1.11 14.12
N ARG A 197 4.70 -1.08 12.86
CA ARG A 197 4.27 0.16 12.16
C ARG A 197 3.21 0.92 12.93
N LEU A 198 2.28 0.22 13.58
CA LEU A 198 1.17 0.86 14.31
C LEU A 198 1.70 1.72 15.46
N GLU A 199 2.64 1.18 16.24
CA GLU A 199 3.26 1.92 17.34
C GLU A 199 4.19 3.03 16.84
N LEU A 200 4.95 2.79 15.76
CA LEU A 200 5.82 3.81 15.18
C LEU A 200 5.03 4.99 14.59
N ILE A 201 3.89 4.74 13.94
CA ILE A 201 3.01 5.81 13.48
C ILE A 201 2.57 6.66 14.68
N LYS A 202 2.04 6.04 15.72
CA LYS A 202 1.58 6.74 16.93
C LYS A 202 2.72 7.55 17.57
N LEU A 203 3.86 6.92 17.85
CA LEU A 203 5.01 7.56 18.48
C LEU A 203 5.46 8.80 17.70
N ASN A 204 5.67 8.64 16.40
CA ASN A 204 6.21 9.72 15.58
C ASN A 204 5.19 10.83 15.31
N LEU A 205 3.89 10.52 15.20
CA LEU A 205 2.85 11.55 15.12
C LEU A 205 2.81 12.40 16.39
N LEU A 206 2.89 11.78 17.58
CA LEU A 206 2.96 12.51 18.85
C LEU A 206 4.20 13.40 18.90
N ARG A 207 5.36 12.93 18.45
CA ARG A 207 6.61 13.73 18.34
C ARG A 207 6.44 14.93 17.41
N CYS A 208 5.68 14.77 16.34
CA CYS A 208 5.34 15.86 15.43
C CYS A 208 4.27 16.82 15.99
N GLY A 209 3.71 16.56 17.18
CA GLY A 209 2.67 17.39 17.77
C GLY A 209 1.26 17.11 17.25
N VAL A 210 1.04 15.93 16.66
CA VAL A 210 -0.27 15.44 16.24
C VAL A 210 -0.82 14.51 17.32
N GLU A 211 -1.96 14.86 17.89
CA GLU A 211 -2.64 14.00 18.86
C GLU A 211 -3.16 12.73 18.19
N CYS A 212 -2.79 11.57 18.73
CA CYS A 212 -3.29 10.28 18.26
C CYS A 212 -3.27 9.25 19.38
N LYS A 213 -4.09 8.24 19.24
CA LYS A 213 -4.13 7.10 20.18
C LYS A 213 -4.34 5.78 19.45
N VAL A 214 -3.82 4.72 20.01
CA VAL A 214 -4.10 3.34 19.60
C VAL A 214 -4.93 2.69 20.69
N ASN A 215 -6.03 2.09 20.31
CA ASN A 215 -6.85 1.26 21.20
C ASN A 215 -7.00 -0.13 20.55
N ASN A 216 -6.41 -1.14 21.15
CA ASN A 216 -6.22 -2.48 20.56
C ASN A 216 -5.52 -2.40 19.21
N ASP A 217 -6.27 -2.56 18.11
CA ASP A 217 -5.78 -2.53 16.73
C ASP A 217 -6.32 -1.32 15.94
N ASP A 218 -7.00 -0.40 16.62
CA ASP A 218 -7.59 0.77 16.01
C ASP A 218 -6.70 2.01 16.25
N LEU A 219 -6.47 2.79 15.21
CA LEU A 219 -5.73 4.04 15.27
C LEU A 219 -6.68 5.22 15.12
N PHE A 220 -6.61 6.14 16.07
CA PHE A 220 -7.36 7.40 16.08
C PHE A 220 -6.39 8.56 15.90
N ILE A 221 -6.65 9.44 14.94
CA ILE A 221 -5.82 10.62 14.65
C ILE A 221 -6.70 11.86 14.77
N PHE A 222 -6.26 12.79 15.61
CA PHE A 222 -6.94 14.08 15.85
C PHE A 222 -6.09 15.18 15.21
N PRO A 223 -6.51 15.72 14.05
CA PRO A 223 -5.71 16.70 13.33
C PRO A 223 -5.64 18.02 14.11
N ASN A 224 -4.52 18.71 13.98
CA ASN A 224 -4.32 20.04 14.55
C ASN A 224 -3.87 21.00 13.44
N LYS A 225 -4.57 22.14 13.30
CA LYS A 225 -4.21 23.19 12.32
C LYS A 225 -2.85 23.83 12.62
N ASN A 226 -2.44 23.85 13.88
CA ASN A 226 -1.20 24.44 14.36
C ASN A 226 -0.27 23.34 14.90
N ILE A 227 0.22 22.48 14.00
CA ILE A 227 1.17 21.43 14.35
C ILE A 227 2.46 22.07 14.83
N SER A 228 2.87 21.75 16.07
CA SER A 228 4.13 22.19 16.67
C SER A 228 4.99 20.97 17.00
N ILE A 229 6.17 20.91 16.40
CA ILE A 229 7.10 19.80 16.60
C ILE A 229 7.54 19.75 18.07
N ILE A 230 7.26 18.63 18.76
CA ILE A 230 7.66 18.38 20.15
C ILE A 230 9.05 17.76 20.18
N ASN A 231 9.32 16.83 19.27
CA ASN A 231 10.62 16.20 19.10
C ASN A 231 10.85 15.96 17.60
N ASN A 232 11.95 16.45 17.08
CA ASN A 232 12.26 16.37 15.66
C ASN A 232 12.93 15.04 15.24
N ASN A 233 13.23 14.14 16.16
CA ASN A 233 13.80 12.83 15.82
C ASN A 233 12.68 11.83 15.53
N ILE A 234 12.72 11.24 14.36
CA ILE A 234 11.77 10.23 13.89
C ILE A 234 12.44 8.87 13.93
N ASP A 235 11.92 7.94 14.72
CA ASP A 235 12.39 6.57 14.76
C ASP A 235 11.70 5.76 13.68
N THR A 236 12.46 5.07 12.85
CA THR A 236 11.93 4.27 11.76
C THR A 236 12.06 2.77 12.00
N ASN A 237 12.96 2.34 12.90
CA ASN A 237 13.31 0.94 13.09
C ASN A 237 13.60 0.25 11.76
N TYR A 238 14.37 0.90 10.88
CA TYR A 238 14.71 0.45 9.53
C TYR A 238 13.50 0.22 8.60
N ASP A 239 12.33 0.76 8.95
CA ASP A 239 11.14 0.65 8.11
C ASP A 239 11.08 1.78 7.10
N HIS A 240 11.29 1.43 5.83
CA HIS A 240 11.29 2.35 4.71
C HIS A 240 9.98 3.12 4.55
N ARG A 241 8.81 2.52 4.90
CA ARG A 241 7.51 3.19 4.78
C ARG A 241 7.30 4.25 5.84
N ILE A 242 7.79 4.00 7.05
CA ILE A 242 7.83 5.02 8.11
C ILE A 242 8.76 6.15 7.70
N ALA A 243 9.96 5.82 7.23
CA ALA A 243 10.95 6.82 6.79
C ALA A 243 10.38 7.72 5.68
N MET A 244 9.81 7.16 4.62
CA MET A 244 9.20 7.92 3.52
C MET A 244 7.99 8.74 3.97
N ALA A 245 7.11 8.17 4.80
CA ALA A 245 5.92 8.88 5.29
C ALA A 245 6.29 10.12 6.09
N PHE A 246 7.25 10.00 7.02
CA PHE A 246 7.67 11.16 7.82
C PHE A 246 8.59 12.11 7.06
N THR A 247 9.23 11.71 5.97
CA THR A 247 9.85 12.63 5.00
C THR A 247 8.79 13.53 4.34
N ILE A 248 7.64 12.95 3.95
CA ILE A 248 6.51 13.76 3.44
C ILE A 248 5.95 14.66 4.55
N MET A 249 5.82 14.19 5.79
CA MET A 249 5.43 15.02 6.94
C MET A 249 6.37 16.21 7.10
N ALA A 250 7.68 15.97 7.09
CA ALA A 250 8.71 17.00 7.23
C ALA A 250 8.59 18.11 6.18
N SER A 251 8.24 17.77 4.94
CA SER A 251 8.07 18.75 3.86
C SER A 251 6.98 19.78 4.17
N LYS A 252 6.05 19.46 5.07
CA LYS A 252 4.92 20.32 5.44
C LYS A 252 5.12 21.06 6.74
N ILE A 253 5.69 20.43 7.76
CA ILE A 253 5.80 21.00 9.11
C ILE A 253 7.19 21.57 9.43
N GLY A 254 8.19 21.25 8.63
CA GLY A 254 9.57 21.69 8.83
C GLY A 254 10.56 20.56 9.12
N LYS A 255 11.73 20.92 9.64
CA LYS A 255 12.85 20.00 9.76
C LYS A 255 12.59 18.87 10.75
N LEU A 256 12.55 17.65 10.24
CA LEU A 256 12.59 16.40 11.00
C LEU A 256 13.90 15.67 10.68
N LYS A 257 14.46 14.99 11.65
CA LYS A 257 15.59 14.08 11.48
C LYS A 257 15.04 12.66 11.37
N ILE A 258 15.14 12.07 10.20
CA ILE A 258 14.68 10.70 9.94
C ILE A 258 15.85 9.74 10.24
N ASN A 259 15.73 8.97 11.30
CA ASN A 259 16.73 7.97 11.65
C ASN A 259 16.63 6.78 10.67
N GLU A 260 17.72 6.04 10.47
CA GLU A 260 17.84 4.86 9.60
C GLU A 260 17.19 5.07 8.21
N SER A 261 17.29 6.30 7.65
CA SER A 261 16.68 6.67 6.37
C SER A 261 17.21 5.86 5.18
N ASP A 262 18.39 5.25 5.29
CA ASP A 262 18.96 4.36 4.27
C ASP A 262 18.06 3.15 3.97
N SER A 263 17.17 2.78 4.88
CA SER A 263 16.14 1.76 4.66
C SER A 263 15.25 2.04 3.45
N ILE A 264 15.09 3.31 3.05
CA ILE A 264 14.34 3.72 1.84
C ILE A 264 14.92 3.03 0.60
N ASN A 265 16.25 2.90 0.52
CA ASN A 265 16.94 2.31 -0.64
C ASN A 265 16.61 0.83 -0.85
N THR A 266 16.13 0.12 0.16
CA THR A 266 15.75 -1.29 0.03
C THR A 266 14.45 -1.50 -0.77
N SER A 267 13.60 -0.48 -0.85
CA SER A 267 12.28 -0.57 -1.48
C SER A 267 12.08 0.46 -2.59
N PHE A 268 12.56 1.69 -2.40
CA PHE A 268 12.38 2.78 -3.36
C PHE A 268 13.66 3.62 -3.50
N PRO A 269 14.71 3.10 -4.15
CA PRO A 269 16.02 3.77 -4.24
C PRO A 269 15.95 5.17 -4.86
N SER A 270 15.01 5.42 -5.77
CA SER A 270 14.85 6.73 -6.41
C SER A 270 13.94 7.71 -5.62
N PHE A 271 13.41 7.33 -4.44
CA PHE A 271 12.46 8.17 -3.70
C PHE A 271 12.99 9.58 -3.45
N ILE A 272 14.22 9.71 -2.95
CA ILE A 272 14.84 11.00 -2.65
C ILE A 272 14.99 11.85 -3.90
N SER A 273 15.47 11.26 -5.00
CA SER A 273 15.63 11.98 -6.27
C SER A 273 14.29 12.43 -6.86
N GLU A 274 13.26 11.57 -6.83
CA GLU A 274 11.92 11.92 -7.30
C GLU A 274 11.27 12.98 -6.38
N PHE A 275 11.46 12.87 -5.06
CA PHE A 275 10.97 13.87 -4.11
C PHE A 275 11.60 15.25 -4.35
N THR A 276 12.92 15.29 -4.61
CA THR A 276 13.63 16.53 -4.91
C THR A 276 13.19 17.15 -6.24
N LYS A 277 12.94 16.33 -7.29
CA LYS A 277 12.43 16.80 -8.58
C LYS A 277 11.08 17.52 -8.48
N ILE A 278 10.22 17.13 -7.54
CA ILE A 278 8.93 17.81 -7.32
C ILE A 278 9.02 18.98 -6.34
N GLY A 279 10.22 19.38 -5.91
CA GLY A 279 10.46 20.54 -5.05
C GLY A 279 10.70 20.20 -3.58
N GLY A 280 10.79 18.94 -3.21
CA GLY A 280 11.19 18.52 -1.87
C GLY A 280 12.63 18.92 -1.55
N LYS A 281 12.90 19.28 -0.28
CA LYS A 281 14.24 19.65 0.18
C LYS A 281 14.70 18.68 1.26
N ILE A 282 15.91 18.16 1.10
CA ILE A 282 16.59 17.28 2.04
C ILE A 282 17.97 17.89 2.35
N SER A 283 18.35 17.90 3.60
CA SER A 283 19.63 18.43 4.08
C SER A 283 20.32 17.41 4.99
#